data_ca6eb7b33a34686ca00bd409c7c1d8ab
#
_entry.id   ca6eb7b33a34686ca00bd409c7c1d8ab
#
_cell.length_a   1.000
_cell.length_b   1.000
_cell.length_c   1.000
_cell.angle_alpha   90.00
_cell.angle_beta   90.00
_cell.angle_gamma   90.00
#
_symmetry.space_group_name_H-M   'P 1'
#
loop_
_entity.id
_entity.type
_entity.pdbx_description
1 polymer ?
#
loop_
_entity_poly.entity_id
_entity_poly.type
_entity_poly.pdbx_seq_one_letter_code
_entity_poly.pdbx_strand_id
1 'polypeptide(L)'
;MLYDVMIVGAGPGGIFSAYELVKNNDNLKIAVFESGNTLEKRKCPIDGKNIKTCIHCKTCAIMNGFGGAGAFSDGKYNITNEFGGNLYEYVGRKEALDLMHYVDEINCSHGGKDTKLYTTANTSIKKLCMQNDLHLLDASVRHLGTDINYIVLKNLYNELKDKVDFYFLSKVDKINHVDDQYEVITNGTSYFGKKCIVSTGRSGSKWMQTICSDLGIETKSNRVDIGVRVEVPSLVFSQLTDELYESKIVYRTKKFQDKVRTFCMNPRGVVVNENTNGIVTVNGHSYNDPALYTDNTNFALLVSNKFTEPFKSSNEYGESIARLSNMLGGGVIVQRFGDLIRGQRSNKHRIEGSFLTPTLAATPGDLSLVIPKRQLDDIIEMIYALDKVAPGTASDDTLFYVVEVKFYNMDVDVDNNLETKHKGLYVIGDCSGVTHSLSHASASGVYVARKITESFE
;
A
#
# COMPACT_ATOMS: atom_id res chain seq x y z
N MET A 1 25.95 -19.80 -14.40
CA MET A 1 24.86 -20.82 -14.27
C MET A 1 23.62 -20.22 -14.93
N LEU A 2 22.94 -20.99 -15.75
CA LEU A 2 21.72 -20.52 -16.43
C LEU A 2 20.51 -20.98 -15.66
N TYR A 3 19.66 -20.02 -15.28
CA TYR A 3 18.36 -20.24 -14.65
C TYR A 3 17.25 -20.34 -15.70
N ASP A 4 16.18 -21.04 -15.38
CA ASP A 4 14.97 -21.00 -16.20
C ASP A 4 14.19 -19.71 -15.90
N VAL A 5 14.10 -19.34 -14.62
CA VAL A 5 13.41 -18.11 -14.18
C VAL A 5 14.24 -17.39 -13.13
N MET A 6 14.43 -16.09 -13.33
CA MET A 6 15.01 -15.18 -12.34
C MET A 6 13.93 -14.23 -11.82
N ILE A 7 13.85 -14.05 -10.51
CA ILE A 7 12.88 -13.19 -9.84
C ILE A 7 13.63 -12.09 -9.08
N VAL A 8 13.31 -10.84 -9.36
CA VAL A 8 13.88 -9.68 -8.67
C VAL A 8 12.90 -9.13 -7.66
N GLY A 9 13.20 -9.36 -6.37
CA GLY A 9 12.38 -8.99 -5.22
C GLY A 9 11.67 -10.18 -4.58
N ALA A 10 11.89 -10.37 -3.27
CA ALA A 10 11.22 -11.36 -2.43
C ALA A 10 10.06 -10.76 -1.62
N GLY A 11 9.32 -9.83 -2.20
CA GLY A 11 8.03 -9.37 -1.70
C GLY A 11 6.91 -10.35 -2.06
N PRO A 12 5.63 -10.02 -1.73
CA PRO A 12 4.50 -10.92 -1.98
C PRO A 12 4.44 -11.44 -3.42
N GLY A 13 4.58 -10.57 -4.42
CA GLY A 13 4.57 -11.00 -5.82
C GLY A 13 5.67 -12.01 -6.14
N GLY A 14 6.92 -11.76 -5.72
CA GLY A 14 8.04 -12.66 -5.99
C GLY A 14 7.94 -13.99 -5.25
N ILE A 15 7.49 -13.98 -3.99
CA ILE A 15 7.29 -15.20 -3.19
C ILE A 15 6.23 -16.09 -3.81
N PHE A 16 5.07 -15.52 -4.16
CA PHE A 16 3.98 -16.30 -4.75
C PHE A 16 4.28 -16.74 -6.19
N SER A 17 5.12 -15.97 -6.94
CA SER A 17 5.67 -16.46 -8.22
C SER A 17 6.55 -17.68 -8.02
N ALA A 18 7.49 -17.63 -7.09
CA ALA A 18 8.38 -18.74 -6.78
C ALA A 18 7.60 -19.98 -6.31
N TYR A 19 6.61 -19.78 -5.42
CA TYR A 19 5.75 -20.85 -4.92
C TYR A 19 4.99 -21.56 -6.05
N GLU A 20 4.33 -20.80 -6.91
CA GLU A 20 3.51 -21.37 -7.99
C GLU A 20 4.37 -22.03 -9.07
N LEU A 21 5.55 -21.47 -9.40
CA LEU A 21 6.51 -22.10 -10.32
C LEU A 21 6.97 -23.46 -9.78
N VAL A 22 7.40 -23.54 -8.53
CA VAL A 22 7.86 -24.79 -7.89
C VAL A 22 6.72 -25.81 -7.82
N LYS A 23 5.50 -25.36 -7.53
CA LYS A 23 4.32 -26.23 -7.44
C LYS A 23 3.96 -26.84 -8.79
N ASN A 24 4.06 -26.07 -9.87
CA ASN A 24 3.66 -26.52 -11.21
C ASN A 24 4.77 -27.33 -11.91
N ASN A 25 6.05 -27.00 -11.65
CA ASN A 25 7.19 -27.71 -12.23
C ASN A 25 8.40 -27.62 -11.29
N ASP A 26 8.66 -28.65 -10.52
CA ASP A 26 9.76 -28.75 -9.54
C ASP A 26 11.16 -28.93 -10.16
N ASN A 27 11.25 -29.12 -11.47
CA ASN A 27 12.53 -29.21 -12.18
C ASN A 27 13.08 -27.86 -12.63
N LEU A 28 12.30 -26.78 -12.52
CA LEU A 28 12.74 -25.44 -12.90
C LEU A 28 13.86 -24.94 -11.98
N LYS A 29 14.92 -24.40 -12.57
CA LYS A 29 15.97 -23.71 -11.86
C LYS A 29 15.56 -22.25 -11.65
N ILE A 30 15.25 -21.89 -10.42
CA ILE A 30 14.72 -20.59 -10.05
C ILE A 30 15.70 -19.85 -9.15
N ALA A 31 15.98 -18.59 -9.46
CA ALA A 31 16.74 -17.69 -8.59
C ALA A 31 15.87 -16.52 -8.14
N VAL A 32 15.98 -16.13 -6.86
CA VAL A 32 15.34 -14.95 -6.30
C VAL A 32 16.39 -14.01 -5.73
N PHE A 33 16.43 -12.78 -6.22
CA PHE A 33 17.36 -11.73 -5.77
C PHE A 33 16.62 -10.74 -4.86
N GLU A 34 17.07 -10.60 -3.63
CA GLU A 34 16.46 -9.71 -2.63
C GLU A 34 17.50 -8.76 -2.04
N SER A 35 17.17 -7.48 -2.03
CA SER A 35 18.06 -6.42 -1.52
C SER A 35 18.25 -6.45 -0.02
N GLY A 36 17.30 -6.99 0.73
CA GLY A 36 17.33 -7.12 2.18
C GLY A 36 17.69 -8.51 2.65
N ASN A 37 17.44 -8.75 3.93
CA ASN A 37 17.83 -9.98 4.63
C ASN A 37 16.72 -11.04 4.65
N THR A 38 17.06 -12.25 5.10
CA THR A 38 16.08 -13.29 5.46
C THR A 38 15.12 -12.76 6.53
N LEU A 39 13.91 -13.32 6.59
CA LEU A 39 12.86 -12.87 7.52
C LEU A 39 13.34 -12.73 8.97
N GLU A 40 14.09 -13.71 9.46
CA GLU A 40 14.56 -13.78 10.85
C GLU A 40 15.65 -12.74 11.17
N LYS A 41 16.43 -12.31 10.17
CA LYS A 41 17.50 -11.32 10.32
C LYS A 41 17.04 -9.87 10.11
N ARG A 42 15.77 -9.67 9.78
CA ARG A 42 15.20 -8.33 9.58
C ARG A 42 14.91 -7.70 10.94
N LYS A 43 15.74 -6.77 11.38
CA LYS A 43 15.54 -6.01 12.62
C LYS A 43 15.77 -4.53 12.37
N CYS A 44 14.77 -3.71 12.70
CA CYS A 44 14.94 -2.26 12.75
C CYS A 44 15.82 -1.91 13.97
N PRO A 45 16.83 -1.03 13.83
CA PRO A 45 17.65 -0.60 14.94
C PRO A 45 16.93 0.27 15.97
N ILE A 46 15.74 0.79 15.66
CA ILE A 46 14.91 1.56 16.61
C ILE A 46 14.49 0.62 17.73
N ASP A 47 14.94 0.90 18.96
CA ASP A 47 14.65 0.11 20.17
C ASP A 47 13.81 0.89 21.21
N GLY A 48 13.46 2.15 20.88
CA GLY A 48 12.71 3.05 21.76
C GLY A 48 13.49 3.57 22.98
N LYS A 49 14.71 3.05 23.22
CA LYS A 49 15.57 3.42 24.35
C LYS A 49 16.78 4.22 23.87
N ASN A 50 17.70 3.57 23.16
CA ASN A 50 18.94 4.16 22.66
C ASN A 50 18.72 4.85 21.31
N ILE A 51 17.99 4.21 20.42
CA ILE A 51 17.65 4.73 19.09
C ILE A 51 16.14 4.93 19.02
N LYS A 52 15.72 6.19 19.14
CA LYS A 52 14.28 6.58 19.17
C LYS A 52 13.73 6.97 17.82
N THR A 53 14.59 7.35 16.88
CA THR A 53 14.20 7.85 15.55
C THR A 53 14.90 7.07 14.44
N CYS A 54 14.37 7.16 13.22
CA CYS A 54 14.95 6.49 12.06
C CYS A 54 16.36 7.00 11.76
N ILE A 55 17.31 6.08 11.63
CA ILE A 55 18.74 6.37 11.33
C ILE A 55 19.06 6.28 9.82
N HIS A 56 18.06 6.16 8.97
CA HIS A 56 18.19 6.08 7.50
C HIS A 56 19.18 4.99 7.03
N CYS A 57 18.97 3.75 7.47
CA CYS A 57 19.81 2.61 7.08
C CYS A 57 19.92 2.51 5.55
N LYS A 58 21.10 2.13 5.04
CA LYS A 58 21.36 1.92 3.60
C LYS A 58 20.35 0.96 2.96
N THR A 59 19.98 -0.10 3.69
CA THR A 59 18.86 -0.99 3.35
C THR A 59 17.93 -1.06 4.54
N CYS A 60 16.71 -0.58 4.39
CA CYS A 60 15.73 -0.53 5.48
C CYS A 60 15.20 -1.94 5.76
N ALA A 61 15.44 -2.46 6.98
CA ALA A 61 15.00 -3.78 7.38
C ALA A 61 13.46 -3.94 7.44
N ILE A 62 12.72 -2.84 7.57
CA ILE A 62 11.24 -2.85 7.55
C ILE A 62 10.72 -2.95 6.12
N MET A 63 11.35 -2.27 5.16
CA MET A 63 10.86 -2.18 3.78
C MET A 63 11.41 -3.28 2.89
N ASN A 64 12.63 -3.80 3.17
CA ASN A 64 13.35 -4.74 2.31
C ASN A 64 13.69 -6.02 3.06
N GLY A 65 13.73 -7.12 2.33
CA GLY A 65 13.97 -8.48 2.80
C GLY A 65 12.81 -9.42 2.47
N PHE A 66 12.94 -10.67 2.84
CA PHE A 66 11.90 -11.68 2.57
C PHE A 66 10.54 -11.24 3.13
N GLY A 67 9.51 -11.29 2.31
CA GLY A 67 8.17 -10.75 2.60
C GLY A 67 7.98 -9.26 2.25
N GLY A 68 9.06 -8.55 1.84
CA GLY A 68 8.99 -7.13 1.49
C GLY A 68 8.48 -6.25 2.64
N ALA A 69 7.90 -5.09 2.33
CA ALA A 69 7.24 -4.23 3.31
C ALA A 69 6.02 -4.92 3.98
N GLY A 70 5.43 -5.89 3.30
CA GLY A 70 4.30 -6.66 3.81
C GLY A 70 4.58 -7.50 5.04
N ALA A 71 5.83 -7.92 5.27
CA ALA A 71 6.20 -8.79 6.38
C ALA A 71 5.95 -8.19 7.78
N PHE A 72 6.04 -6.87 7.89
CA PHE A 72 5.82 -6.14 9.14
C PHE A 72 4.55 -5.27 9.10
N SER A 73 3.71 -5.48 8.09
CA SER A 73 2.37 -4.90 8.05
C SER A 73 1.41 -5.68 8.95
N ASP A 74 0.19 -5.20 9.07
CA ASP A 74 -0.90 -5.90 9.75
C ASP A 74 -1.47 -7.10 8.97
N GLY A 75 -0.87 -7.47 7.85
CA GLY A 75 -1.22 -8.66 7.09
C GLY A 75 -2.66 -8.66 6.55
N LYS A 76 -3.13 -7.52 6.04
CA LYS A 76 -4.45 -7.41 5.42
C LYS A 76 -4.41 -7.89 3.98
N TYR A 77 -5.03 -9.01 3.72
CA TYR A 77 -5.25 -9.54 2.37
C TYR A 77 -6.67 -9.20 1.90
N ASN A 78 -6.76 -8.23 0.99
CA ASN A 78 -8.03 -7.75 0.45
C ASN A 78 -8.40 -8.53 -0.82
N ILE A 79 -9.54 -9.20 -0.80
CA ILE A 79 -10.07 -9.97 -1.93
C ILE A 79 -11.16 -9.10 -2.58
N THR A 80 -10.78 -8.34 -3.59
CA THR A 80 -11.67 -7.38 -4.27
C THR A 80 -11.06 -6.83 -5.55
N ASN A 81 -11.90 -6.42 -6.49
CA ASN A 81 -11.51 -5.63 -7.67
C ASN A 81 -11.75 -4.12 -7.50
N GLU A 82 -12.27 -3.69 -6.35
CA GLU A 82 -12.68 -2.28 -6.17
C GLU A 82 -11.52 -1.39 -5.70
N PHE A 83 -10.48 -1.99 -5.12
CA PHE A 83 -9.27 -1.30 -4.68
C PHE A 83 -8.09 -2.27 -4.51
N GLY A 84 -6.88 -1.73 -4.38
CA GLY A 84 -5.65 -2.51 -4.19
C GLY A 84 -4.89 -2.83 -5.46
N GLY A 85 -5.41 -2.43 -6.60
CA GLY A 85 -4.77 -2.56 -7.92
C GLY A 85 -5.79 -2.67 -9.05
N ASN A 86 -5.26 -2.72 -10.25
CA ASN A 86 -6.02 -2.82 -11.50
C ASN A 86 -5.75 -4.16 -12.21
N LEU A 87 -5.35 -5.20 -11.49
CA LEU A 87 -5.05 -6.52 -12.08
C LEU A 87 -6.18 -7.03 -12.96
N TYR A 88 -7.43 -6.75 -12.60
CA TYR A 88 -8.62 -7.16 -13.34
C TYR A 88 -8.72 -6.56 -14.75
N GLU A 89 -8.03 -5.45 -15.03
CA GLU A 89 -8.00 -4.84 -16.38
C GLU A 89 -7.16 -5.69 -17.36
N TYR A 90 -6.21 -6.47 -16.84
CA TYR A 90 -5.33 -7.34 -17.60
C TYR A 90 -5.86 -8.77 -17.72
N VAL A 91 -6.30 -9.35 -16.60
CA VAL A 91 -6.67 -10.77 -16.54
C VAL A 91 -8.18 -11.01 -16.53
N GLY A 92 -8.98 -9.96 -16.39
CA GLY A 92 -10.44 -10.03 -16.22
C GLY A 92 -10.88 -10.12 -14.75
N ARG A 93 -12.11 -9.62 -14.48
CA ARG A 93 -12.61 -9.46 -13.11
C ARG A 93 -12.76 -10.78 -12.34
N LYS A 94 -13.22 -11.83 -13.00
CA LYS A 94 -13.41 -13.14 -12.37
C LYS A 94 -12.06 -13.77 -12.03
N GLU A 95 -11.17 -13.84 -13.00
CA GLU A 95 -9.85 -14.44 -12.83
C GLU A 95 -9.05 -13.73 -11.72
N ALA A 96 -9.09 -12.39 -11.67
CA ALA A 96 -8.43 -11.64 -10.61
C ALA A 96 -8.94 -12.00 -9.21
N LEU A 97 -10.26 -12.19 -9.03
CA LEU A 97 -10.85 -12.63 -7.76
C LEU A 97 -10.48 -14.09 -7.44
N ASP A 98 -10.56 -14.99 -8.43
CA ASP A 98 -10.22 -16.41 -8.26
C ASP A 98 -8.75 -16.55 -7.83
N LEU A 99 -7.84 -15.77 -8.42
CA LEU A 99 -6.42 -15.72 -8.03
C LEU A 99 -6.23 -15.20 -6.59
N MET A 100 -6.96 -14.16 -6.17
CA MET A 100 -6.89 -13.64 -4.80
C MET A 100 -7.45 -14.64 -3.78
N HIS A 101 -8.51 -15.37 -4.11
CA HIS A 101 -9.01 -16.48 -3.28
C HIS A 101 -7.99 -17.60 -3.16
N TYR A 102 -7.34 -17.97 -4.26
CA TYR A 102 -6.27 -18.96 -4.24
C TYR A 102 -5.08 -18.52 -3.37
N VAL A 103 -4.70 -17.25 -3.41
CA VAL A 103 -3.70 -16.67 -2.48
C VAL A 103 -4.14 -16.81 -1.03
N ASP A 104 -5.42 -16.57 -0.73
CA ASP A 104 -5.98 -16.74 0.61
C ASP A 104 -5.92 -18.19 1.08
N GLU A 105 -6.20 -19.17 0.20
CA GLU A 105 -6.07 -20.61 0.49
C GLU A 105 -4.62 -20.97 0.82
N ILE A 106 -3.64 -20.44 0.07
CA ILE A 106 -2.22 -20.64 0.37
C ILE A 106 -1.88 -20.06 1.76
N ASN A 107 -2.30 -18.84 2.06
CA ASN A 107 -2.06 -18.23 3.37
C ASN A 107 -2.70 -19.06 4.50
N CYS A 108 -3.92 -19.56 4.31
CA CYS A 108 -4.59 -20.42 5.26
C CYS A 108 -3.84 -21.74 5.49
N SER A 109 -3.35 -22.39 4.44
CA SER A 109 -2.58 -23.64 4.54
C SER A 109 -1.21 -23.46 5.22
N HIS A 110 -0.68 -22.23 5.23
CA HIS A 110 0.60 -21.91 5.85
C HIS A 110 0.51 -21.30 7.25
N GLY A 111 -0.67 -21.31 7.87
CA GLY A 111 -0.85 -20.86 9.26
C GLY A 111 -1.92 -19.81 9.47
N GLY A 112 -2.56 -19.32 8.40
CA GLY A 112 -3.62 -18.29 8.48
C GLY A 112 -5.03 -18.82 8.73
N LYS A 113 -5.22 -20.13 8.86
CA LYS A 113 -6.55 -20.80 8.86
C LYS A 113 -7.51 -20.28 9.93
N ASP A 114 -7.00 -19.99 11.12
CA ASP A 114 -7.83 -19.61 12.27
C ASP A 114 -8.09 -18.08 12.33
N THR A 115 -7.65 -17.35 11.33
CA THR A 115 -7.90 -15.89 11.26
C THR A 115 -9.24 -15.59 10.62
N LYS A 116 -9.90 -14.52 11.10
CA LYS A 116 -11.22 -14.12 10.62
C LYS A 116 -11.14 -13.53 9.21
N LEU A 117 -12.07 -13.95 8.36
CA LEU A 117 -12.38 -13.32 7.09
C LEU A 117 -13.58 -12.38 7.28
N TYR A 118 -13.36 -11.09 7.14
CA TYR A 118 -14.41 -10.06 7.16
C TYR A 118 -14.98 -9.87 5.76
N THR A 119 -16.24 -9.47 5.66
CA THR A 119 -16.88 -9.17 4.37
C THR A 119 -17.81 -7.98 4.48
N THR A 120 -17.87 -7.18 3.41
CA THR A 120 -18.80 -6.07 3.26
C THR A 120 -20.10 -6.49 2.55
N ALA A 121 -20.21 -7.76 2.14
CA ALA A 121 -21.38 -8.26 1.42
C ALA A 121 -22.63 -8.27 2.34
N ASN A 122 -23.75 -7.76 1.80
CA ASN A 122 -25.09 -7.81 2.42
C ASN A 122 -25.18 -7.20 3.82
N THR A 123 -24.41 -6.16 4.14
CA THR A 123 -24.46 -5.48 5.43
C THR A 123 -25.54 -4.40 5.50
N SER A 124 -26.06 -4.16 6.72
CA SER A 124 -26.93 -3.02 7.01
C SER A 124 -26.23 -1.68 6.71
N ILE A 125 -24.92 -1.62 6.97
CA ILE A 125 -24.07 -0.47 6.70
C ILE A 125 -24.02 -0.15 5.21
N LYS A 126 -23.92 -1.17 4.33
CA LYS A 126 -23.94 -0.95 2.88
C LYS A 126 -25.24 -0.28 2.44
N LYS A 127 -26.39 -0.74 2.96
CA LYS A 127 -27.69 -0.13 2.70
C LYS A 127 -27.74 1.32 3.21
N LEU A 128 -27.25 1.57 4.41
CA LEU A 128 -27.21 2.92 4.99
C LEU A 128 -26.34 3.87 4.15
N CYS A 129 -25.18 3.40 3.69
CA CYS A 129 -24.32 4.16 2.77
C CYS A 129 -25.07 4.52 1.48
N MET A 130 -25.71 3.54 0.84
CA MET A 130 -26.45 3.75 -0.42
C MET A 130 -27.60 4.76 -0.25
N GLN A 131 -28.28 4.78 0.87
CA GLN A 131 -29.35 5.73 1.18
C GLN A 131 -28.85 7.18 1.34
N ASN A 132 -27.54 7.36 1.51
CA ASN A 132 -26.90 8.66 1.73
C ASN A 132 -25.91 9.06 0.64
N ASP A 133 -26.05 8.53 -0.59
CA ASP A 133 -25.20 8.81 -1.74
C ASP A 133 -23.73 8.38 -1.52
N LEU A 134 -23.48 7.51 -0.54
CA LEU A 134 -22.19 6.91 -0.25
C LEU A 134 -22.10 5.51 -0.83
N HIS A 135 -20.93 5.12 -1.28
CA HIS A 135 -20.70 3.80 -1.84
C HIS A 135 -19.66 3.03 -1.00
N LEU A 136 -20.12 2.04 -0.22
CA LEU A 136 -19.25 1.11 0.47
C LEU A 136 -18.70 0.11 -0.54
N LEU A 137 -17.38 0.08 -0.71
CA LEU A 137 -16.72 -0.81 -1.66
C LEU A 137 -16.83 -2.27 -1.19
N ASP A 138 -17.11 -3.16 -2.14
CA ASP A 138 -17.21 -4.58 -1.87
C ASP A 138 -15.82 -5.21 -1.71
N ALA A 139 -15.62 -5.89 -0.59
CA ALA A 139 -14.40 -6.62 -0.30
C ALA A 139 -14.64 -7.75 0.69
N SER A 140 -13.84 -8.80 0.58
CA SER A 140 -13.53 -9.67 1.71
C SER A 140 -12.10 -9.40 2.16
N VAL A 141 -11.86 -9.38 3.46
CA VAL A 141 -10.56 -9.02 4.04
C VAL A 141 -10.14 -10.08 5.04
N ARG A 142 -9.05 -10.79 4.75
CA ARG A 142 -8.40 -11.60 5.77
C ARG A 142 -7.37 -10.75 6.50
N HIS A 143 -7.56 -10.64 7.79
CA HIS A 143 -6.64 -9.93 8.67
C HIS A 143 -5.80 -10.94 9.45
N LEU A 144 -4.55 -11.14 9.00
CA LEU A 144 -3.62 -12.07 9.66
C LEU A 144 -3.02 -11.47 10.93
N GLY A 145 -2.90 -10.14 11.02
CA GLY A 145 -2.04 -9.52 12.02
C GLY A 145 -0.55 -9.72 11.68
N THR A 146 0.31 -8.96 12.32
CA THR A 146 1.76 -9.03 12.05
C THR A 146 2.36 -10.38 12.45
N ASP A 147 1.88 -10.97 13.53
CA ASP A 147 2.35 -12.24 14.10
C ASP A 147 2.00 -13.45 13.23
N ILE A 148 0.74 -13.61 12.82
CA ILE A 148 0.33 -14.72 11.95
C ILE A 148 0.90 -14.54 10.54
N ASN A 149 0.95 -13.30 10.04
CA ASN A 149 1.59 -13.00 8.77
C ASN A 149 3.08 -13.41 8.76
N TYR A 150 3.80 -13.21 9.87
CA TYR A 150 5.16 -13.70 10.03
C TYR A 150 5.24 -15.22 9.95
N ILE A 151 4.32 -15.95 10.61
CA ILE A 151 4.25 -17.42 10.58
C ILE A 151 4.02 -17.92 9.15
N VAL A 152 3.06 -17.34 8.44
CA VAL A 152 2.75 -17.68 7.04
C VAL A 152 4.00 -17.49 6.16
N LEU A 153 4.67 -16.35 6.24
CA LEU A 153 5.87 -16.07 5.46
C LEU A 153 7.02 -17.02 5.81
N LYS A 154 7.18 -17.37 7.10
CA LYS A 154 8.21 -18.33 7.54
C LYS A 154 7.94 -19.72 6.98
N ASN A 155 6.70 -20.17 6.97
CA ASN A 155 6.31 -21.47 6.44
C ASN A 155 6.51 -21.53 4.91
N LEU A 156 6.11 -20.49 4.17
CA LEU A 156 6.39 -20.36 2.74
C LEU A 156 7.91 -20.39 2.45
N TYR A 157 8.71 -19.66 3.24
CA TYR A 157 10.17 -19.72 3.10
C TYR A 157 10.73 -21.13 3.30
N ASN A 158 10.27 -21.83 4.33
CA ASN A 158 10.72 -23.18 4.63
C ASN A 158 10.38 -24.19 3.52
N GLU A 159 9.25 -24.01 2.83
CA GLU A 159 8.86 -24.84 1.69
C GLU A 159 9.71 -24.56 0.44
N LEU A 160 10.15 -23.31 0.26
CA LEU A 160 10.86 -22.86 -0.95
C LEU A 160 12.39 -22.95 -0.85
N LYS A 161 12.98 -22.82 0.34
CA LYS A 161 14.43 -22.62 0.53
C LYS A 161 15.34 -23.68 -0.04
N ASP A 162 14.85 -24.91 -0.18
CA ASP A 162 15.61 -26.04 -0.70
C ASP A 162 15.34 -26.30 -2.21
N LYS A 163 14.41 -25.52 -2.81
CA LYS A 163 13.99 -25.64 -4.23
C LYS A 163 14.32 -24.41 -5.05
N VAL A 164 14.65 -23.31 -4.41
CA VAL A 164 14.89 -22.00 -5.03
C VAL A 164 16.19 -21.41 -4.51
N ASP A 165 17.03 -20.90 -5.37
CA ASP A 165 18.26 -20.21 -5.00
C ASP A 165 17.95 -18.78 -4.55
N PHE A 166 17.93 -18.52 -3.23
CA PHE A 166 17.72 -17.19 -2.68
C PHE A 166 19.03 -16.45 -2.50
N TYR A 167 19.15 -15.29 -3.15
CA TYR A 167 20.26 -14.35 -3.01
C TYR A 167 19.81 -13.14 -2.19
N PHE A 168 20.06 -13.19 -0.89
CA PHE A 168 19.80 -12.07 0.04
C PHE A 168 20.93 -11.06 0.02
N LEU A 169 20.64 -9.82 0.45
CA LEU A 169 21.59 -8.69 0.40
C LEU A 169 22.14 -8.46 -1.02
N SER A 170 21.36 -8.82 -2.01
CA SER A 170 21.70 -8.80 -3.43
C SER A 170 20.78 -7.84 -4.17
N LYS A 171 21.02 -6.53 -3.96
CA LYS A 171 20.33 -5.49 -4.70
C LYS A 171 20.72 -5.57 -6.16
N VAL A 172 19.76 -5.76 -7.04
CA VAL A 172 19.98 -5.77 -8.48
C VAL A 172 20.31 -4.37 -8.96
N ASP A 173 21.44 -4.22 -9.64
CA ASP A 173 21.91 -2.97 -10.21
C ASP A 173 21.34 -2.74 -11.61
N LYS A 174 21.42 -3.79 -12.47
CA LYS A 174 20.99 -3.74 -13.88
C LYS A 174 20.31 -5.05 -14.30
N ILE A 175 19.45 -4.91 -15.31
CA ILE A 175 18.89 -6.01 -16.10
C ILE A 175 19.20 -5.72 -17.57
N ASN A 176 19.89 -6.61 -18.23
CA ASN A 176 20.17 -6.54 -19.66
C ASN A 176 19.44 -7.66 -20.40
N HIS A 177 19.10 -7.45 -21.66
CA HIS A 177 18.58 -8.48 -22.55
C HIS A 177 19.65 -8.80 -23.59
N VAL A 178 20.20 -10.00 -23.55
CA VAL A 178 21.32 -10.43 -24.37
C VAL A 178 21.03 -11.83 -24.95
N ASP A 179 21.07 -12.00 -26.27
CA ASP A 179 20.90 -13.28 -26.96
C ASP A 179 19.70 -14.12 -26.46
N ASP A 180 18.50 -13.52 -26.43
CA ASP A 180 17.26 -14.14 -25.95
C ASP A 180 17.28 -14.58 -24.47
N GLN A 181 18.21 -14.08 -23.68
CA GLN A 181 18.35 -14.30 -22.24
C GLN A 181 18.40 -12.98 -21.50
N TYR A 182 18.11 -13.06 -20.22
CA TYR A 182 18.24 -11.92 -19.31
C TYR A 182 19.50 -12.08 -18.47
N GLU A 183 20.30 -11.01 -18.40
CA GLU A 183 21.40 -10.88 -17.46
C GLU A 183 20.97 -9.99 -16.31
N VAL A 184 21.01 -10.53 -15.10
CA VAL A 184 20.79 -9.78 -13.85
C VAL A 184 22.14 -9.56 -13.19
N ILE A 185 22.48 -8.29 -12.96
CA ILE A 185 23.75 -7.89 -12.34
C ILE A 185 23.49 -7.43 -10.93
N THR A 186 24.15 -8.07 -9.97
CA THR A 186 24.10 -7.69 -8.54
C THR A 186 25.46 -7.92 -7.88
N ASN A 187 25.89 -6.96 -7.05
CA ASN A 187 27.18 -7.04 -6.34
C ASN A 187 28.37 -7.33 -7.28
N GLY A 188 28.34 -6.84 -8.52
CA GLY A 188 29.38 -7.07 -9.55
C GLY A 188 29.38 -8.47 -10.16
N THR A 189 28.37 -9.30 -9.88
CA THR A 189 28.22 -10.65 -10.43
C THR A 189 27.05 -10.70 -11.40
N SER A 190 27.25 -11.35 -12.55
CA SER A 190 26.22 -11.57 -13.58
C SER A 190 25.58 -12.95 -13.43
N TYR A 191 24.25 -12.98 -13.49
CA TYR A 191 23.42 -14.18 -13.51
C TYR A 191 22.58 -14.18 -14.78
N PHE A 192 22.39 -15.34 -15.38
CA PHE A 192 21.68 -15.46 -16.64
C PHE A 192 20.43 -16.33 -16.49
N GLY A 193 19.35 -15.96 -17.16
CA GLY A 193 18.10 -16.70 -17.13
C GLY A 193 17.26 -16.51 -18.39
N LYS A 194 16.44 -17.51 -18.70
CA LYS A 194 15.55 -17.49 -19.87
C LYS A 194 14.39 -16.53 -19.71
N LYS A 195 13.86 -16.41 -18.48
CA LYS A 195 12.77 -15.53 -18.10
C LYS A 195 13.16 -14.69 -16.88
N CYS A 196 12.62 -13.48 -16.80
CA CYS A 196 12.88 -12.58 -15.69
C CYS A 196 11.55 -11.98 -15.19
N ILE A 197 11.28 -12.08 -13.90
CA ILE A 197 10.13 -11.45 -13.21
C ILE A 197 10.66 -10.33 -12.33
N VAL A 198 10.24 -9.10 -12.59
CA VAL A 198 10.53 -7.95 -11.71
C VAL A 198 9.35 -7.73 -10.81
N SER A 199 9.56 -7.90 -9.50
CA SER A 199 8.54 -7.81 -8.45
C SER A 199 9.02 -6.98 -7.26
N THR A 200 9.61 -5.81 -7.52
CA THR A 200 10.05 -4.92 -6.46
C THR A 200 8.88 -4.10 -5.92
N GLY A 201 8.97 -3.70 -4.65
CA GLY A 201 7.98 -2.82 -4.02
C GLY A 201 8.21 -1.34 -4.35
N ARG A 202 7.50 -0.47 -3.65
CA ARG A 202 7.59 1.00 -3.79
C ARG A 202 9.00 1.55 -3.60
N SER A 203 9.81 0.95 -2.74
CA SER A 203 11.21 1.34 -2.56
C SER A 203 12.07 1.17 -3.82
N GLY A 204 11.66 0.29 -4.75
CA GLY A 204 12.30 0.07 -6.04
C GLY A 204 11.84 1.00 -7.16
N SER A 205 10.94 1.94 -6.92
CA SER A 205 10.31 2.77 -7.96
C SER A 205 11.32 3.52 -8.85
N LYS A 206 12.28 4.23 -8.25
CA LYS A 206 13.30 4.97 -8.99
C LYS A 206 14.23 4.04 -9.79
N TRP A 207 14.59 2.90 -9.20
CA TRP A 207 15.37 1.87 -9.88
C TRP A 207 14.60 1.30 -11.06
N MET A 208 13.30 1.01 -10.91
CA MET A 208 12.46 0.52 -12.01
C MET A 208 12.35 1.52 -13.15
N GLN A 209 12.29 2.84 -12.86
CA GLN A 209 12.33 3.89 -13.89
C GLN A 209 13.62 3.80 -14.72
N THR A 210 14.76 3.59 -14.06
CA THR A 210 16.04 3.41 -14.75
C THR A 210 16.02 2.16 -15.63
N ILE A 211 15.54 1.02 -15.12
CA ILE A 211 15.43 -0.23 -15.91
C ILE A 211 14.51 -0.03 -17.12
N CYS A 212 13.35 0.63 -16.94
CA CYS A 212 12.47 0.93 -18.07
C CYS A 212 13.14 1.83 -19.11
N SER A 213 13.89 2.86 -18.67
CA SER A 213 14.62 3.74 -19.56
C SER A 213 15.72 2.98 -20.32
N ASP A 214 16.53 2.16 -19.63
CA ASP A 214 17.63 1.41 -20.22
C ASP A 214 17.16 0.38 -21.26
N LEU A 215 16.02 -0.25 -20.99
CA LEU A 215 15.38 -1.23 -21.88
C LEU A 215 14.39 -0.59 -22.88
N GLY A 216 14.19 0.72 -22.82
CA GLY A 216 13.26 1.45 -23.67
C GLY A 216 11.81 1.06 -23.45
N ILE A 217 11.44 0.55 -22.28
CA ILE A 217 10.04 0.21 -21.92
C ILE A 217 9.28 1.49 -21.62
N GLU A 218 8.11 1.63 -22.23
CA GLU A 218 7.24 2.79 -22.01
C GLU A 218 6.64 2.76 -20.60
N THR A 219 6.48 3.95 -20.03
CA THR A 219 5.83 4.12 -18.73
C THR A 219 4.83 5.27 -18.79
N LYS A 220 3.74 5.16 -18.04
CA LYS A 220 2.71 6.19 -17.94
C LYS A 220 2.65 6.75 -16.52
N SER A 221 2.38 8.05 -16.41
CA SER A 221 2.16 8.67 -15.10
C SER A 221 0.92 8.07 -14.45
N ASN A 222 1.04 7.66 -13.20
CA ASN A 222 -0.08 7.23 -12.39
C ASN A 222 -0.69 8.43 -11.65
N ARG A 223 -1.74 8.17 -10.87
CA ARG A 223 -2.37 9.16 -10.00
C ARG A 223 -1.53 9.42 -8.74
N VAL A 224 -1.86 10.49 -8.04
CA VAL A 224 -1.51 10.72 -6.64
C VAL A 224 -2.79 11.00 -5.87
N ASP A 225 -2.94 10.42 -4.70
CA ASP A 225 -4.05 10.74 -3.82
C ASP A 225 -3.55 11.68 -2.71
N ILE A 226 -4.26 12.79 -2.52
CA ILE A 226 -3.91 13.83 -1.56
C ILE A 226 -5.11 14.08 -0.66
N GLY A 227 -4.86 14.29 0.62
CA GLY A 227 -5.93 14.59 1.55
C GLY A 227 -5.47 14.79 2.97
N VAL A 228 -6.33 14.40 3.90
CA VAL A 228 -6.16 14.61 5.33
C VAL A 228 -6.28 13.29 6.08
N ARG A 229 -5.62 13.19 7.22
CA ARG A 229 -5.94 12.21 8.25
C ARG A 229 -6.98 12.81 9.17
N VAL A 230 -8.09 12.13 9.35
CA VAL A 230 -9.17 12.52 10.25
C VAL A 230 -9.07 11.71 11.53
N GLU A 231 -9.25 12.36 12.68
CA GLU A 231 -9.31 11.71 13.99
C GLU A 231 -10.62 12.09 14.68
N VAL A 232 -11.33 11.09 15.16
CA VAL A 232 -12.63 11.20 15.83
C VAL A 232 -12.67 10.29 17.06
N PRO A 233 -13.58 10.50 18.02
CA PRO A 233 -13.82 9.53 19.09
C PRO A 233 -14.16 8.14 18.50
N SER A 234 -13.60 7.08 19.06
CA SER A 234 -13.79 5.71 18.54
C SER A 234 -15.26 5.30 18.49
N LEU A 235 -16.07 5.84 19.39
CA LEU A 235 -17.52 5.58 19.47
C LEU A 235 -18.25 6.02 18.19
N VAL A 236 -17.79 7.08 17.52
CA VAL A 236 -18.40 7.62 16.29
C VAL A 236 -18.39 6.58 15.16
N PHE A 237 -17.31 5.80 15.05
CA PHE A 237 -17.17 4.79 14.01
C PHE A 237 -17.34 3.34 14.50
N SER A 238 -17.68 3.12 15.78
CA SER A 238 -17.76 1.78 16.36
C SER A 238 -18.69 0.84 15.57
N GLN A 239 -19.87 1.33 15.15
CA GLN A 239 -20.80 0.52 14.35
C GLN A 239 -20.17 0.01 13.06
N LEU A 240 -19.33 0.82 12.38
CA LEU A 240 -18.66 0.42 11.14
C LEU A 240 -17.47 -0.49 11.43
N THR A 241 -16.66 -0.16 12.43
CA THR A 241 -15.40 -0.86 12.72
C THR A 241 -15.60 -2.20 13.39
N ASP A 242 -16.64 -2.37 14.19
CA ASP A 242 -16.96 -3.63 14.84
C ASP A 242 -17.49 -4.68 13.84
N GLU A 243 -18.24 -4.23 12.82
CA GLU A 243 -18.81 -5.12 11.79
C GLU A 243 -17.84 -5.37 10.63
N LEU A 244 -17.17 -4.31 10.11
CA LEU A 244 -16.39 -4.37 8.88
C LEU A 244 -14.88 -4.35 9.10
N TYR A 245 -14.40 -4.06 10.31
CA TYR A 245 -13.02 -3.79 10.67
C TYR A 245 -12.46 -2.56 9.95
N GLU A 246 -12.38 -2.57 8.62
CA GLU A 246 -11.96 -1.44 7.78
C GLU A 246 -13.00 -1.20 6.68
N SER A 247 -13.64 -0.05 6.71
CA SER A 247 -14.62 0.34 5.69
C SER A 247 -13.99 1.30 4.67
N LYS A 248 -14.10 0.95 3.39
CA LYS A 248 -13.71 1.85 2.29
C LYS A 248 -14.95 2.40 1.63
N ILE A 249 -15.25 3.65 1.97
CA ILE A 249 -16.42 4.37 1.52
C ILE A 249 -15.99 5.42 0.50
N VAL A 250 -16.67 5.45 -0.65
CA VAL A 250 -16.45 6.43 -1.72
C VAL A 250 -17.65 7.35 -1.78
N TYR A 251 -17.37 8.62 -1.95
CA TYR A 251 -18.35 9.67 -2.23
C TYR A 251 -17.96 10.41 -3.50
N ARG A 252 -18.95 10.69 -4.34
CA ARG A 252 -18.78 11.58 -5.49
C ARG A 252 -19.31 12.94 -5.11
N THR A 253 -18.43 13.94 -5.03
CA THR A 253 -18.80 15.29 -4.61
C THR A 253 -19.80 15.93 -5.56
N LYS A 254 -20.75 16.70 -5.02
CA LYS A 254 -21.80 17.35 -5.84
C LYS A 254 -21.22 18.50 -6.64
N LYS A 255 -20.28 19.23 -6.06
CA LYS A 255 -19.71 20.44 -6.65
C LYS A 255 -18.78 20.12 -7.83
N PHE A 256 -17.85 19.21 -7.67
CA PHE A 256 -16.79 18.95 -8.66
C PHE A 256 -16.88 17.58 -9.31
N GLN A 257 -17.77 16.70 -8.83
CA GLN A 257 -17.90 15.31 -9.26
C GLN A 257 -16.62 14.47 -9.06
N ASP A 258 -15.76 14.93 -8.18
CA ASP A 258 -14.54 14.23 -7.79
C ASP A 258 -14.88 13.06 -6.85
N LYS A 259 -14.04 12.03 -6.89
CA LYS A 259 -14.15 10.90 -5.98
C LYS A 259 -13.30 11.16 -4.74
N VAL A 260 -13.95 11.21 -3.59
CA VAL A 260 -13.29 11.18 -2.27
C VAL A 260 -13.52 9.81 -1.66
N ARG A 261 -12.50 9.27 -1.02
CA ARG A 261 -12.62 7.96 -0.37
C ARG A 261 -11.99 7.94 1.01
N THR A 262 -12.58 7.13 1.90
CA THR A 262 -11.90 6.74 3.13
C THR A 262 -10.75 5.78 2.81
N PHE A 263 -9.68 5.84 3.58
CA PHE A 263 -8.55 4.95 3.42
C PHE A 263 -7.86 4.69 4.76
N CYS A 264 -7.28 3.49 4.92
CA CYS A 264 -6.50 3.10 6.09
C CYS A 264 -7.16 3.51 7.42
N MET A 265 -8.32 2.94 7.70
CA MET A 265 -9.04 3.14 8.96
C MET A 265 -8.37 2.35 10.07
N ASN A 266 -8.12 3.01 11.18
CA ASN A 266 -7.43 2.47 12.34
C ASN A 266 -8.33 2.62 13.58
N PRO A 267 -9.18 1.62 13.88
CA PRO A 267 -10.00 1.63 15.08
C PRO A 267 -9.12 1.65 16.32
N ARG A 268 -9.45 2.52 17.27
CA ARG A 268 -8.73 2.69 18.54
C ARG A 268 -7.22 2.87 18.36
N GLY A 269 -6.83 3.46 17.23
CA GLY A 269 -5.44 3.64 16.83
C GLY A 269 -4.90 5.02 17.11
N VAL A 270 -3.71 5.27 16.62
CA VAL A 270 -2.99 6.55 16.74
C VAL A 270 -2.69 7.15 15.39
N VAL A 271 -2.65 8.47 15.33
CA VAL A 271 -2.11 9.21 14.20
C VAL A 271 -0.59 9.26 14.33
N VAL A 272 0.14 9.05 13.25
CA VAL A 272 1.60 8.98 13.26
C VAL A 272 2.22 9.80 12.12
N ASN A 273 3.46 10.23 12.31
CA ASN A 273 4.27 10.83 11.26
C ASN A 273 4.94 9.72 10.44
N GLU A 274 4.98 9.91 9.13
CA GLU A 274 5.76 9.10 8.19
C GLU A 274 6.80 10.01 7.51
N ASN A 275 8.08 9.67 7.62
CA ASN A 275 9.15 10.42 6.98
C ASN A 275 9.73 9.62 5.82
N THR A 276 9.58 10.13 4.61
CA THR A 276 10.14 9.55 3.40
C THR A 276 11.08 10.57 2.73
N ASN A 277 12.38 10.29 2.75
CA ASN A 277 13.40 11.15 2.14
C ASN A 277 13.37 12.62 2.61
N GLY A 278 13.09 12.84 3.90
CA GLY A 278 13.02 14.17 4.51
C GLY A 278 11.68 14.90 4.30
N ILE A 279 10.71 14.26 3.67
CA ILE A 279 9.34 14.76 3.56
C ILE A 279 8.49 14.06 4.62
N VAL A 280 7.89 14.83 5.52
CA VAL A 280 7.00 14.33 6.57
C VAL A 280 5.57 14.39 6.08
N THR A 281 4.90 13.24 6.09
CA THR A 281 3.46 13.09 5.86
C THR A 281 2.80 12.48 7.09
N VAL A 282 1.49 12.51 7.14
CA VAL A 282 0.72 11.86 8.21
C VAL A 282 0.23 10.49 7.76
N ASN A 283 0.16 9.55 8.69
CA ASN A 283 -0.44 8.23 8.51
C ASN A 283 -1.16 7.82 9.80
N GLY A 284 -1.75 6.64 9.83
CA GLY A 284 -2.36 6.05 11.02
C GLY A 284 -1.81 4.66 11.30
N HIS A 285 -1.90 4.28 12.57
CA HIS A 285 -1.51 2.96 13.03
C HIS A 285 -2.50 2.43 14.06
N SER A 286 -2.77 1.12 14.04
CA SER A 286 -3.54 0.41 15.07
C SER A 286 -2.70 -0.69 15.69
N TYR A 287 -2.94 -0.98 16.96
CA TYR A 287 -2.26 -2.03 17.70
C TYR A 287 -3.17 -3.26 17.82
N ASN A 288 -2.58 -4.45 17.91
CA ASN A 288 -3.32 -5.68 18.25
C ASN A 288 -3.45 -5.86 19.77
N ASP A 289 -2.53 -5.26 20.56
CA ASP A 289 -2.58 -5.29 22.01
C ASP A 289 -3.64 -4.30 22.53
N PRO A 290 -4.71 -4.77 23.18
CA PRO A 290 -5.75 -3.92 23.77
C PRO A 290 -5.22 -2.89 24.80
N ALA A 291 -4.09 -3.17 25.43
CA ALA A 291 -3.46 -2.26 26.38
C ALA A 291 -2.93 -0.97 25.73
N LEU A 292 -2.78 -0.98 24.41
CA LEU A 292 -2.32 0.15 23.60
C LEU A 292 -3.45 0.87 22.86
N TYR A 293 -4.70 0.46 23.06
CA TYR A 293 -5.85 1.09 22.42
C TYR A 293 -6.05 2.51 22.95
N THR A 294 -6.42 3.39 22.04
CA THR A 294 -6.86 4.76 22.36
C THR A 294 -8.37 4.88 22.30
N ASP A 295 -8.90 6.00 22.80
CA ASP A 295 -10.32 6.32 22.67
C ASP A 295 -10.67 6.91 21.29
N ASN A 296 -9.71 6.97 20.37
CA ASN A 296 -9.86 7.58 19.05
C ASN A 296 -9.80 6.54 17.93
N THR A 297 -10.55 6.79 16.87
CA THR A 297 -10.41 6.15 15.57
C THR A 297 -9.89 7.17 14.57
N ASN A 298 -8.96 6.79 13.72
CA ASN A 298 -8.49 7.66 12.66
C ASN A 298 -8.57 6.99 11.29
N PHE A 299 -8.74 7.81 10.25
CA PHE A 299 -8.79 7.37 8.86
C PHE A 299 -8.36 8.50 7.93
N ALA A 300 -7.87 8.15 6.75
CA ALA A 300 -7.59 9.14 5.71
C ALA A 300 -8.85 9.46 4.90
N LEU A 301 -8.98 10.71 4.46
CA LEU A 301 -9.83 11.13 3.35
C LEU A 301 -8.94 11.57 2.21
N LEU A 302 -9.04 10.89 1.08
CA LEU A 302 -8.16 11.06 -0.07
C LEU A 302 -8.96 11.43 -1.32
N VAL A 303 -8.47 12.45 -2.03
CA VAL A 303 -8.92 12.87 -3.36
C VAL A 303 -7.88 12.44 -4.38
N SER A 304 -8.31 11.67 -5.40
CA SER A 304 -7.41 11.19 -6.45
C SER A 304 -7.17 12.25 -7.51
N ASN A 305 -5.89 12.49 -7.84
CA ASN A 305 -5.47 13.43 -8.86
C ASN A 305 -4.66 12.69 -9.92
N LYS A 306 -5.03 12.82 -11.18
CA LYS A 306 -4.26 12.32 -12.32
C LYS A 306 -3.97 13.48 -13.24
N PHE A 307 -2.68 13.68 -13.51
CA PHE A 307 -2.22 14.74 -14.41
C PHE A 307 -1.83 14.14 -15.75
N THR A 308 -2.04 14.94 -16.79
CA THR A 308 -1.67 14.65 -18.18
C THR A 308 -0.78 15.76 -18.73
N GLU A 309 -0.67 15.88 -20.04
CA GLU A 309 0.11 16.96 -20.65
C GLU A 309 -0.35 18.37 -20.19
N PRO A 310 0.59 19.33 -20.02
CA PRO A 310 2.05 19.18 -20.15
C PRO A 310 2.73 18.61 -18.89
N PHE A 311 2.05 18.59 -17.73
CA PHE A 311 2.60 18.13 -16.45
C PHE A 311 2.23 16.64 -16.22
N LYS A 312 3.27 15.79 -16.15
CA LYS A 312 3.09 14.34 -16.05
C LYS A 312 3.43 13.74 -14.68
N SER A 313 4.14 14.49 -13.82
CA SER A 313 4.65 13.94 -12.56
C SER A 313 3.66 14.14 -11.40
N SER A 314 2.65 13.28 -11.31
CA SER A 314 1.66 13.35 -10.22
C SER A 314 2.32 13.26 -8.84
N ASN A 315 3.38 12.47 -8.69
CA ASN A 315 4.09 12.33 -7.42
C ASN A 315 4.81 13.63 -7.01
N GLU A 316 5.41 14.38 -7.94
CA GLU A 316 6.02 15.69 -7.64
C GLU A 316 4.98 16.69 -7.13
N TYR A 317 3.75 16.64 -7.66
CA TYR A 317 2.66 17.46 -7.14
C TYR A 317 2.34 17.11 -5.68
N GLY A 318 2.22 15.84 -5.36
CA GLY A 318 2.01 15.37 -3.98
C GLY A 318 3.16 15.75 -3.05
N GLU A 319 4.40 15.60 -3.51
CA GLU A 319 5.60 16.02 -2.77
C GLU A 319 5.62 17.53 -2.53
N SER A 320 5.24 18.36 -3.51
CA SER A 320 5.23 19.81 -3.37
C SER A 320 4.25 20.28 -2.28
N ILE A 321 3.07 19.65 -2.20
CA ILE A 321 2.09 19.94 -1.15
C ILE A 321 2.59 19.48 0.23
N ALA A 322 3.24 18.31 0.30
CA ALA A 322 3.84 17.83 1.54
C ALA A 322 4.99 18.75 2.02
N ARG A 323 5.82 19.23 1.12
CA ARG A 323 6.88 20.22 1.43
C ARG A 323 6.29 21.54 1.92
N LEU A 324 5.19 21.99 1.33
CA LEU A 324 4.48 23.20 1.77
C LEU A 324 3.96 23.04 3.20
N SER A 325 3.33 21.87 3.53
CA SER A 325 2.91 21.55 4.89
C SER A 325 4.10 21.59 5.87
N ASN A 326 5.22 20.94 5.50
CA ASN A 326 6.41 20.88 6.34
C ASN A 326 7.03 22.28 6.55
N MET A 327 7.02 23.13 5.53
CA MET A 327 7.52 24.51 5.62
C MET A 327 6.69 25.34 6.60
N LEU A 328 5.36 25.21 6.57
CA LEU A 328 4.47 26.01 7.40
C LEU A 328 4.33 25.47 8.83
N GLY A 329 4.37 24.14 9.00
CA GLY A 329 4.13 23.48 10.29
C GLY A 329 5.37 22.87 10.95
N GLY A 330 6.53 22.90 10.28
CA GLY A 330 7.70 22.14 10.74
C GLY A 330 7.51 20.61 10.65
N GLY A 331 6.43 20.16 9.99
CA GLY A 331 5.98 18.78 9.85
C GLY A 331 4.49 18.72 9.56
N VAL A 332 3.75 17.98 10.37
CA VAL A 332 2.30 17.84 10.25
C VAL A 332 1.59 19.03 10.92
N ILE A 333 0.57 19.55 10.24
CA ILE A 333 -0.33 20.58 10.76
C ILE A 333 -1.64 19.93 11.20
N VAL A 334 -2.22 20.38 12.31
CA VAL A 334 -3.53 19.96 12.80
C VAL A 334 -4.50 21.13 12.89
N GLN A 335 -5.75 20.90 12.52
CA GLN A 335 -6.85 21.88 12.63
C GLN A 335 -8.13 21.18 13.07
N ARG A 336 -8.92 21.83 13.94
CA ARG A 336 -10.28 21.40 14.28
C ARG A 336 -11.21 21.68 13.10
N PHE A 337 -12.12 20.75 12.82
CA PHE A 337 -13.10 20.89 11.74
C PHE A 337 -13.96 22.16 11.90
N GLY A 338 -14.44 22.43 13.11
CA GLY A 338 -15.21 23.65 13.35
C GLY A 338 -14.44 24.95 13.08
N ASP A 339 -13.13 24.97 13.35
CA ASP A 339 -12.29 26.15 13.03
C ASP A 339 -12.11 26.28 11.50
N LEU A 340 -11.89 25.15 10.80
CA LEU A 340 -11.79 25.13 9.35
C LEU A 340 -13.06 25.70 8.68
N ILE A 341 -14.24 25.24 9.10
CA ILE A 341 -15.51 25.70 8.54
C ILE A 341 -15.75 27.20 8.78
N ARG A 342 -15.28 27.72 9.90
CA ARG A 342 -15.35 29.16 10.21
C ARG A 342 -14.23 29.99 9.56
N GLY A 343 -13.34 29.38 8.79
CA GLY A 343 -12.19 30.06 8.18
C GLY A 343 -11.18 30.57 9.22
N GLN A 344 -11.02 29.86 10.33
CA GLN A 344 -10.15 30.24 11.44
C GLN A 344 -9.05 29.19 11.62
N ARG A 345 -7.80 29.64 11.77
CA ARG A 345 -6.74 28.72 12.18
C ARG A 345 -7.01 28.16 13.59
N SER A 346 -6.68 26.90 13.80
CA SER A 346 -6.57 26.38 15.16
C SER A 346 -5.30 26.89 15.84
N ASN A 347 -5.36 27.02 17.14
CA ASN A 347 -4.22 27.32 18.00
C ASN A 347 -4.16 26.31 19.16
N LYS A 348 -3.08 26.37 19.94
CA LYS A 348 -2.86 25.43 21.05
C LYS A 348 -4.04 25.40 22.03
N HIS A 349 -4.55 26.56 22.43
CA HIS A 349 -5.65 26.68 23.39
C HIS A 349 -6.94 26.01 22.85
N ARG A 350 -7.26 26.17 21.57
CA ARG A 350 -8.45 25.56 20.96
C ARG A 350 -8.32 24.04 20.85
N ILE A 351 -7.11 23.53 20.55
CA ILE A 351 -6.86 22.08 20.51
C ILE A 351 -6.95 21.49 21.92
N GLU A 352 -6.34 22.12 22.92
CA GLU A 352 -6.37 21.65 24.32
C GLU A 352 -7.76 21.76 24.95
N GLY A 353 -8.60 22.69 24.50
CA GLY A 353 -9.97 22.82 24.93
C GLY A 353 -10.98 21.91 24.21
N SER A 354 -10.54 21.08 23.29
CA SER A 354 -11.36 20.13 22.54
C SER A 354 -11.70 18.91 23.40
N PHE A 355 -12.89 18.32 23.19
CA PHE A 355 -13.26 17.04 23.80
C PHE A 355 -12.44 15.87 23.26
N LEU A 356 -11.86 16.02 22.06
CA LEU A 356 -11.00 15.02 21.45
C LEU A 356 -9.54 15.32 21.78
N THR A 357 -8.88 14.42 22.49
CA THR A 357 -7.44 14.51 22.75
C THR A 357 -6.65 14.00 21.55
N PRO A 358 -5.80 14.83 20.90
CA PRO A 358 -4.98 14.39 19.78
C PRO A 358 -4.04 13.25 20.16
N THR A 359 -3.94 12.23 19.32
CA THR A 359 -2.92 11.14 19.50
C THR A 359 -1.56 11.48 18.90
N LEU A 360 -1.48 12.48 18.02
CA LEU A 360 -0.25 13.03 17.48
C LEU A 360 -0.04 14.48 17.92
N ALA A 361 1.10 14.78 18.51
CA ALA A 361 1.55 16.15 18.72
C ALA A 361 1.93 16.78 17.36
N ALA A 362 1.03 17.61 16.82
CA ALA A 362 1.19 18.32 15.56
C ALA A 362 1.06 19.83 15.76
N THR A 363 1.51 20.62 14.78
CA THR A 363 1.44 22.09 14.86
C THR A 363 0.02 22.57 14.55
N PRO A 364 -0.68 23.26 15.49
CA PRO A 364 -1.96 23.85 15.18
C PRO A 364 -1.84 24.92 14.09
N GLY A 365 -2.73 24.84 13.08
CA GLY A 365 -2.61 25.73 11.92
C GLY A 365 -3.90 25.87 11.12
N ASP A 366 -3.73 26.22 9.86
CA ASP A 366 -4.79 26.43 8.87
C ASP A 366 -4.52 25.56 7.63
N LEU A 367 -5.36 24.57 7.39
CA LEU A 367 -5.24 23.63 6.28
C LEU A 367 -5.48 24.31 4.93
N SER A 368 -6.21 25.41 4.88
CA SER A 368 -6.50 26.14 3.64
C SER A 368 -5.24 26.74 3.00
N LEU A 369 -4.16 26.88 3.78
CA LEU A 369 -2.85 27.33 3.27
C LEU A 369 -2.05 26.20 2.60
N VAL A 370 -2.47 24.94 2.75
CA VAL A 370 -1.74 23.76 2.25
C VAL A 370 -2.53 23.02 1.20
N ILE A 371 -3.77 22.65 1.52
CA ILE A 371 -4.62 21.86 0.62
C ILE A 371 -5.26 22.78 -0.43
N PRO A 372 -5.13 22.46 -1.73
CA PRO A 372 -5.82 23.20 -2.77
C PRO A 372 -7.32 23.27 -2.53
N LYS A 373 -7.91 24.43 -2.76
CA LYS A 373 -9.32 24.73 -2.43
C LYS A 373 -10.29 23.67 -2.96
N ARG A 374 -10.11 23.17 -4.19
CA ARG A 374 -10.98 22.13 -4.77
C ARG A 374 -10.98 20.87 -3.93
N GLN A 375 -9.80 20.38 -3.56
CA GLN A 375 -9.66 19.17 -2.75
C GLN A 375 -10.17 19.40 -1.32
N LEU A 376 -9.97 20.58 -0.76
CA LEU A 376 -10.49 20.92 0.56
C LEU A 376 -12.02 20.96 0.59
N ASP A 377 -12.65 21.55 -0.43
CA ASP A 377 -14.11 21.56 -0.57
C ASP A 377 -14.66 20.11 -0.73
N ASP A 378 -13.97 19.25 -1.51
CA ASP A 378 -14.33 17.86 -1.68
C ASP A 378 -14.27 17.07 -0.37
N ILE A 379 -13.23 17.30 0.44
CA ILE A 379 -13.06 16.68 1.76
C ILE A 379 -14.16 17.13 2.72
N ILE A 380 -14.50 18.41 2.72
CA ILE A 380 -15.56 18.97 3.55
C ILE A 380 -16.93 18.34 3.17
N GLU A 381 -17.24 18.23 1.87
CA GLU A 381 -18.46 17.54 1.42
C GLU A 381 -18.51 16.10 1.92
N MET A 382 -17.39 15.37 1.82
CA MET A 382 -17.28 13.98 2.28
C MET A 382 -17.51 13.85 3.79
N ILE A 383 -17.01 14.77 4.61
CA ILE A 383 -17.23 14.75 6.08
C ILE A 383 -18.72 14.87 6.40
N TYR A 384 -19.43 15.80 5.76
CA TYR A 384 -20.88 15.93 5.96
C TYR A 384 -21.67 14.71 5.43
N ALA A 385 -21.18 14.07 4.39
CA ALA A 385 -21.78 12.83 3.89
C ALA A 385 -21.56 11.66 4.86
N LEU A 386 -20.36 11.53 5.42
CA LEU A 386 -20.03 10.52 6.43
C LEU A 386 -20.80 10.72 7.73
N ASP A 387 -21.06 11.95 8.13
CA ASP A 387 -21.82 12.26 9.34
C ASP A 387 -23.24 11.66 9.35
N LYS A 388 -23.81 11.41 8.16
CA LYS A 388 -25.11 10.75 8.01
C LYS A 388 -25.09 9.25 8.32
N VAL A 389 -23.94 8.60 8.18
CA VAL A 389 -23.75 7.17 8.45
C VAL A 389 -22.97 6.91 9.72
N ALA A 390 -22.20 7.88 10.18
CA ALA A 390 -21.46 7.87 11.43
C ALA A 390 -21.64 9.24 12.12
N PRO A 391 -22.80 9.47 12.80
CA PRO A 391 -23.11 10.75 13.43
C PRO A 391 -22.04 11.17 14.43
N GLY A 392 -21.60 12.43 14.35
CA GLY A 392 -20.48 12.99 15.11
C GLY A 392 -19.18 13.12 14.30
N THR A 393 -19.16 12.63 13.07
CA THR A 393 -18.00 12.81 12.16
C THR A 393 -17.77 14.30 11.84
N ALA A 394 -18.84 15.08 11.65
CA ALA A 394 -18.77 16.52 11.37
C ALA A 394 -18.79 17.38 12.66
N SER A 395 -18.37 16.83 13.79
CA SER A 395 -18.23 17.59 15.04
C SER A 395 -17.19 18.70 14.89
N ASP A 396 -17.41 19.83 15.58
CA ASP A 396 -16.44 20.92 15.68
C ASP A 396 -15.06 20.45 16.18
N ASP A 397 -15.04 19.40 17.01
CA ASP A 397 -13.84 18.87 17.64
C ASP A 397 -13.14 17.77 16.81
N THR A 398 -13.73 17.34 15.71
CA THR A 398 -13.04 16.43 14.77
C THR A 398 -11.72 17.06 14.31
N LEU A 399 -10.63 16.30 14.38
CA LEU A 399 -9.31 16.78 14.03
C LEU A 399 -8.91 16.36 12.63
N PHE A 400 -8.36 17.31 11.89
CA PHE A 400 -7.76 17.10 10.56
C PHE A 400 -6.28 17.34 10.63
N TYR A 401 -5.50 16.36 10.14
CA TYR A 401 -4.05 16.46 10.02
C TYR A 401 -3.65 16.50 8.55
N VAL A 402 -2.72 17.37 8.17
CA VAL A 402 -2.20 17.45 6.81
C VAL A 402 -0.68 17.31 6.78
N VAL A 403 -0.20 16.72 5.75
CA VAL A 403 -0.87 16.16 4.57
C VAL A 403 -0.77 14.64 4.61
N GLU A 404 -1.85 13.97 4.26
CA GLU A 404 -1.81 12.56 3.89
C GLU A 404 -1.63 12.47 2.37
N VAL A 405 -0.59 11.76 1.93
CA VAL A 405 -0.32 11.55 0.50
C VAL A 405 -0.14 10.06 0.25
N LYS A 406 -0.84 9.55 -0.75
CA LYS A 406 -0.58 8.22 -1.27
C LYS A 406 0.06 8.35 -2.66
N PHE A 407 1.32 7.99 -2.72
CA PHE A 407 2.09 7.91 -3.95
C PHE A 407 1.86 6.58 -4.65
N TYR A 408 1.79 6.61 -5.97
CA TYR A 408 1.72 5.43 -6.81
C TYR A 408 2.92 5.37 -7.73
N ASN A 409 3.41 4.17 -8.00
CA ASN A 409 4.45 3.98 -9.00
C ASN A 409 3.90 4.25 -10.40
N MET A 410 4.78 4.55 -11.33
CA MET A 410 4.41 4.68 -12.74
C MET A 410 3.84 3.35 -13.25
N ASP A 411 2.85 3.42 -14.12
CA ASP A 411 2.33 2.26 -14.83
C ASP A 411 3.36 1.85 -15.90
N VAL A 412 3.91 0.66 -15.76
CA VAL A 412 4.80 0.06 -16.75
C VAL A 412 3.93 -0.52 -17.87
N ASP A 413 4.33 -0.27 -19.13
CA ASP A 413 3.60 -0.80 -20.28
C ASP A 413 3.81 -2.31 -20.40
N VAL A 414 2.75 -3.07 -20.11
CA VAL A 414 2.72 -4.54 -20.15
C VAL A 414 1.45 -5.01 -20.86
N ASP A 415 1.51 -6.19 -21.44
CA ASP A 415 0.36 -6.84 -22.08
C ASP A 415 -0.56 -7.54 -21.03
N ASN A 416 -1.56 -8.27 -21.52
CA ASN A 416 -2.50 -9.01 -20.67
C ASN A 416 -1.86 -10.18 -19.90
N ASN A 417 -0.63 -10.57 -20.23
CA ASN A 417 0.15 -11.56 -19.49
C ASN A 417 1.08 -10.90 -18.46
N LEU A 418 1.01 -9.57 -18.30
CA LEU A 418 1.95 -8.76 -17.52
C LEU A 418 3.39 -8.85 -18.05
N GLU A 419 3.54 -9.18 -19.35
CA GLU A 419 4.79 -9.24 -20.09
C GLU A 419 5.06 -7.90 -20.75
N THR A 420 6.31 -7.43 -20.71
CA THR A 420 6.72 -6.21 -21.40
C THR A 420 6.89 -6.48 -22.91
N LYS A 421 7.22 -5.45 -23.69
CA LYS A 421 7.60 -5.63 -25.09
C LYS A 421 8.80 -6.57 -25.29
N HIS A 422 9.62 -6.79 -24.26
CA HIS A 422 10.71 -7.77 -24.27
C HIS A 422 10.19 -9.11 -23.79
N LYS A 423 10.13 -10.07 -24.72
CA LYS A 423 9.58 -11.40 -24.47
C LYS A 423 10.33 -12.14 -23.38
N GLY A 424 9.61 -12.59 -22.35
CA GLY A 424 10.19 -13.25 -21.17
C GLY A 424 10.52 -12.30 -20.02
N LEU A 425 10.27 -10.99 -20.16
CA LEU A 425 10.39 -10.00 -19.07
C LEU A 425 9.02 -9.59 -18.58
N TYR A 426 8.70 -9.96 -17.34
CA TYR A 426 7.44 -9.69 -16.68
C TYR A 426 7.65 -8.65 -15.58
N VAL A 427 6.68 -7.74 -15.41
CA VAL A 427 6.73 -6.72 -14.35
C VAL A 427 5.44 -6.80 -13.54
N ILE A 428 5.58 -7.12 -12.26
CA ILE A 428 4.47 -7.36 -11.32
C ILE A 428 4.71 -6.66 -9.99
N GLY A 429 3.76 -6.77 -9.09
CA GLY A 429 3.86 -6.11 -7.79
C GLY A 429 3.74 -4.59 -7.89
N ASP A 430 4.06 -3.90 -6.81
CA ASP A 430 3.87 -2.44 -6.74
C ASP A 430 4.73 -1.65 -7.75
N CYS A 431 5.87 -2.19 -8.17
CA CYS A 431 6.73 -1.50 -9.17
C CYS A 431 6.12 -1.47 -10.57
N SER A 432 5.15 -2.32 -10.86
CA SER A 432 4.44 -2.32 -12.15
C SER A 432 3.46 -1.15 -12.30
N GLY A 433 3.04 -0.53 -11.18
CA GLY A 433 1.90 0.39 -11.15
C GLY A 433 0.53 -0.31 -11.18
N VAL A 434 0.48 -1.61 -11.51
CA VAL A 434 -0.77 -2.38 -11.64
C VAL A 434 -1.33 -2.79 -10.28
N THR A 435 -0.47 -3.09 -9.31
CA THR A 435 -0.88 -3.59 -7.99
C THR A 435 -0.41 -2.69 -6.85
N HIS A 436 -1.18 -2.63 -5.75
CA HIS A 436 -0.93 -1.75 -4.61
C HIS A 436 -1.34 -2.39 -3.27
N SER A 437 -1.53 -3.72 -3.24
CA SER A 437 -1.91 -4.48 -2.05
C SER A 437 -1.26 -5.85 -2.04
N LEU A 438 -1.21 -6.48 -0.85
CA LEU A 438 -0.63 -7.81 -0.68
C LEU A 438 -1.30 -8.83 -1.60
N SER A 439 -2.65 -8.87 -1.61
CA SER A 439 -3.41 -9.83 -2.42
C SER A 439 -3.17 -9.67 -3.92
N HIS A 440 -3.25 -8.42 -4.43
CA HIS A 440 -3.05 -8.18 -5.86
C HIS A 440 -1.62 -8.47 -6.30
N ALA A 441 -0.62 -8.10 -5.49
CA ALA A 441 0.76 -8.40 -5.77
C ALA A 441 1.01 -9.92 -5.79
N SER A 442 0.49 -10.66 -4.79
CA SER A 442 0.57 -12.13 -4.74
C SER A 442 -0.15 -12.77 -5.93
N ALA A 443 -1.37 -12.32 -6.24
CA ALA A 443 -2.17 -12.82 -7.36
C ALA A 443 -1.48 -12.59 -8.72
N SER A 444 -0.85 -11.42 -8.93
CA SER A 444 -0.07 -11.18 -10.14
C SER A 444 1.13 -12.12 -10.25
N GLY A 445 1.75 -12.48 -9.11
CA GLY A 445 2.82 -13.47 -9.05
C GLY A 445 2.37 -14.86 -9.46
N VAL A 446 1.25 -15.32 -8.91
CA VAL A 446 0.64 -16.61 -9.30
C VAL A 446 0.29 -16.64 -10.77
N TYR A 447 -0.34 -15.58 -11.28
CA TYR A 447 -0.75 -15.48 -12.68
C TYR A 447 0.45 -15.61 -13.64
N VAL A 448 1.49 -14.80 -13.43
CA VAL A 448 2.69 -14.83 -14.27
C VAL A 448 3.41 -16.17 -14.18
N ALA A 449 3.49 -16.77 -12.99
CA ALA A 449 4.10 -18.09 -12.84
C ALA A 449 3.39 -19.16 -13.67
N ARG A 450 2.04 -19.16 -13.71
CA ARG A 450 1.25 -20.06 -14.57
C ARG A 450 1.55 -19.83 -16.04
N LYS A 451 1.57 -18.57 -16.50
CA LYS A 451 1.91 -18.22 -17.90
C LYS A 451 3.31 -18.65 -18.29
N ILE A 452 4.27 -18.52 -17.39
CA ILE A 452 5.64 -18.99 -17.63
C ILE A 452 5.67 -20.51 -17.72
N THR A 453 5.00 -21.23 -16.81
CA THR A 453 4.96 -22.71 -16.86
C THR A 453 4.35 -23.22 -18.17
N GLU A 454 3.23 -22.63 -18.61
CA GLU A 454 2.60 -22.93 -19.91
C GLU A 454 3.58 -22.73 -21.10
N SER A 455 4.56 -21.84 -20.97
CA SER A 455 5.55 -21.56 -22.04
C SER A 455 6.74 -22.55 -22.07
N PHE A 456 6.88 -23.41 -21.06
CA PHE A 456 7.88 -24.46 -20.98
C PHE A 456 7.33 -25.85 -21.35
N GLU A 457 6.00 -25.98 -21.45
CA GLU A 457 5.32 -27.16 -21.99
C GLU A 457 5.33 -27.14 -23.54
#